data_fea893f146fe459bf75b702da7c33851
#
_entry.id   fea893f146fe459bf75b702da7c33851
#
_cell.length_a   1.000
_cell.length_b   1.000
_cell.length_c   1.000
_cell.angle_alpha   90.00
_cell.angle_beta   90.00
_cell.angle_gamma   90.00
#
_symmetry.space_group_name_H-M   'P 1'
#
loop_
_entity.id
_entity.type
_entity.pdbx_description
1 polymer ?
#
loop_
_entity_poly.entity_id
_entity_poly.type
_entity_poly.pdbx_seq_one_letter_code
_entity_poly.pdbx_strand_id
1 'polypeptide(L)'
;MAISPISLWQRLSYRSGSLNCQFYPSCSNYGAQSIAQHGVILGSALAADRIARCNPMAYHYHIKAKEPLFHNDGRLLNHVPIKLFSDTKGEKSPALASVLSIVAPGLGRVYANRTWDGLFGLLTVATMANLTYKSHTNNSSTGTVIFGGLTATFYLGEIIGAYQAAVEANNRP
;
A
#
# COMPACT_ATOMS: atom_id res chain seq x y z
N MET A 1 6.46 20.70 4.34
CA MET A 1 7.58 20.08 5.08
C MET A 1 7.52 18.54 5.13
N ALA A 2 6.36 17.86 5.15
CA ALA A 2 6.28 16.40 5.23
C ALA A 2 6.86 15.64 4.00
N ILE A 3 7.03 16.29 2.86
CA ILE A 3 7.55 15.71 1.61
C ILE A 3 9.08 15.81 1.51
N SER A 4 9.72 16.63 2.35
CA SER A 4 11.18 16.86 2.30
C SER A 4 12.03 15.58 2.43
N PRO A 5 11.72 14.61 3.32
CA PRO A 5 12.48 13.36 3.39
C PRO A 5 12.37 12.53 2.10
N ILE A 6 11.20 12.53 1.47
CA ILE A 6 10.96 11.81 0.22
C ILE A 6 11.78 12.42 -0.92
N SER A 7 11.79 13.76 -1.02
CA SER A 7 12.57 14.44 -2.06
C SER A 7 14.07 14.26 -1.89
N LEU A 8 14.57 14.19 -0.64
CA LEU A 8 15.96 13.87 -0.37
C LEU A 8 16.30 12.43 -0.79
N TRP A 9 15.45 11.46 -0.43
CA TRP A 9 15.59 10.07 -0.85
C TRP A 9 15.60 9.93 -2.37
N GLN A 10 14.71 10.63 -3.07
CA GLN A 10 14.67 10.62 -4.54
C GLN A 10 15.99 11.08 -5.15
N ARG A 11 16.57 12.19 -4.65
CA ARG A 11 17.85 12.71 -5.15
C ARG A 11 19.00 11.72 -4.95
N LEU A 12 18.96 10.92 -3.87
CA LEU A 12 19.99 9.93 -3.58
C LEU A 12 19.79 8.65 -4.39
N SER A 13 18.55 8.16 -4.52
CA SER A 13 18.24 6.88 -5.15
C SER A 13 18.27 6.92 -6.68
N TYR A 14 17.90 8.02 -7.33
CA TYR A 14 17.97 8.13 -8.79
C TYR A 14 19.40 8.10 -9.34
N ARG A 15 20.39 8.36 -8.50
CA ARG A 15 21.80 8.32 -8.89
C ARG A 15 22.38 6.91 -8.97
N SER A 16 21.72 5.93 -8.37
CA SER A 16 22.25 4.55 -8.25
C SER A 16 21.77 3.56 -9.31
N GLY A 17 20.80 3.91 -10.16
CA GLY A 17 20.33 3.07 -11.29
C GLY A 17 19.80 1.67 -10.95
N SER A 18 19.87 1.26 -9.67
CA SER A 18 19.67 -0.12 -9.23
C SER A 18 18.28 -0.43 -8.66
N LEU A 19 17.40 0.57 -8.54
CA LEU A 19 16.05 0.39 -7.97
C LEU A 19 14.99 0.57 -9.05
N ASN A 20 14.75 -0.47 -9.83
CA ASN A 20 13.63 -0.54 -10.77
C ASN A 20 12.32 -0.73 -9.99
N CYS A 21 11.54 0.35 -9.86
CA CYS A 21 10.20 0.27 -9.28
C CYS A 21 9.24 -0.42 -10.26
N GLN A 22 8.50 -1.44 -9.81
CA GLN A 22 7.52 -2.16 -10.63
C GLN A 22 6.33 -1.30 -11.05
N PHE A 23 6.10 -0.18 -10.36
CA PHE A 23 4.97 0.71 -10.58
C PHE A 23 5.37 2.04 -11.21
N TYR A 24 4.44 2.60 -12.00
CA TYR A 24 4.50 3.97 -12.49
C TYR A 24 3.29 4.78 -11.94
N PRO A 25 3.51 5.97 -11.37
CA PRO A 25 4.79 6.57 -10.97
C PRO A 25 5.52 5.74 -9.91
N SER A 26 6.81 6.02 -9.64
CA SER A 26 7.57 5.31 -8.59
C SER A 26 6.92 5.44 -7.21
N CYS A 27 7.20 4.50 -6.27
CA CYS A 27 6.59 4.53 -4.94
C CYS A 27 6.88 5.84 -4.18
N SER A 28 8.05 6.44 -4.36
CA SER A 28 8.38 7.73 -3.76
C SER A 28 7.58 8.89 -4.36
N ASN A 29 7.39 8.92 -5.68
CA ASN A 29 6.55 9.92 -6.34
C ASN A 29 5.08 9.76 -5.95
N TYR A 30 4.60 8.52 -5.92
CA TYR A 30 3.25 8.22 -5.47
C TYR A 30 3.03 8.66 -4.02
N GLY A 31 3.97 8.36 -3.11
CA GLY A 31 3.87 8.77 -1.71
C GLY A 31 3.83 10.29 -1.56
N ALA A 32 4.68 11.02 -2.30
CA ALA A 32 4.67 12.47 -2.30
C ALA A 32 3.34 13.05 -2.82
N GLN A 33 2.81 12.51 -3.92
CA GLN A 33 1.52 12.91 -4.47
C GLN A 33 0.37 12.56 -3.52
N SER A 34 0.38 11.36 -2.93
CA SER A 34 -0.64 10.93 -1.96
C SER A 34 -0.70 11.85 -0.74
N ILE A 35 0.47 12.23 -0.20
CA ILE A 35 0.55 13.16 0.94
C ILE A 35 0.07 14.56 0.54
N ALA A 36 0.43 15.03 -0.65
CA ALA A 36 0.00 16.33 -1.14
C ALA A 36 -1.53 16.39 -1.36
N GLN A 37 -2.13 15.30 -1.83
CA GLN A 37 -3.55 15.24 -2.19
C GLN A 37 -4.46 14.91 -1.00
N HIS A 38 -4.05 13.99 -0.12
CA HIS A 38 -4.87 13.43 0.95
C HIS A 38 -4.37 13.75 2.36
N GLY A 39 -3.31 14.54 2.48
CA GLY A 39 -2.68 14.87 3.77
C GLY A 39 -1.75 13.77 4.28
N VAL A 40 -1.07 14.06 5.41
CA VAL A 40 0.03 13.20 5.90
C VAL A 40 -0.47 11.81 6.29
N ILE A 41 -1.56 11.71 7.03
CA ILE A 41 -2.03 10.42 7.59
C ILE A 41 -2.52 9.50 6.47
N LEU A 42 -3.51 9.94 5.69
CA LEU A 42 -4.10 9.12 4.63
C LEU A 42 -3.12 8.91 3.46
N GLY A 43 -2.35 9.93 3.11
CA GLY A 43 -1.35 9.81 2.06
C GLY A 43 -0.22 8.85 2.41
N SER A 44 0.22 8.81 3.68
CA SER A 44 1.20 7.84 4.15
C SER A 44 0.62 6.42 4.18
N ALA A 45 -0.63 6.26 4.56
CA ALA A 45 -1.32 4.96 4.52
C ALA A 45 -1.44 4.42 3.08
N LEU A 46 -1.77 5.28 2.11
CA LEU A 46 -1.78 4.91 0.68
C LEU A 46 -0.39 4.52 0.17
N ALA A 47 0.64 5.24 0.58
CA ALA A 47 2.02 4.90 0.23
C ALA A 47 2.45 3.57 0.84
N ALA A 48 2.09 3.30 2.09
CA ALA A 48 2.34 2.04 2.79
C ALA A 48 1.60 0.87 2.10
N ASP A 49 0.32 1.04 1.75
CA ASP A 49 -0.44 0.09 0.95
C ASP A 49 0.30 -0.28 -0.34
N ARG A 50 0.78 0.72 -1.07
CA ARG A 50 1.46 0.49 -2.32
C ARG A 50 2.81 -0.22 -2.14
N ILE A 51 3.55 0.10 -1.06
CA ILE A 51 4.81 -0.59 -0.74
C ILE A 51 4.52 -2.07 -0.44
N ALA A 52 3.49 -2.40 0.32
CA ALA A 52 3.09 -3.78 0.60
C ALA A 52 2.72 -4.55 -0.68
N ARG A 53 2.12 -3.88 -1.67
CA ARG A 53 1.80 -4.45 -2.99
C ARG A 53 3.00 -4.55 -3.94
N CYS A 54 4.13 -3.92 -3.63
CA CYS A 54 5.36 -4.03 -4.42
C CYS A 54 6.09 -5.34 -4.09
N ASN A 55 5.48 -6.46 -4.46
CA ASN A 55 5.95 -7.81 -4.20
C ASN A 55 6.15 -8.58 -5.51
N PRO A 56 6.88 -9.72 -5.52
CA PRO A 56 7.15 -10.48 -6.74
C PRO A 56 5.90 -10.97 -7.48
N MET A 57 4.75 -11.06 -6.79
CA MET A 57 3.48 -11.51 -7.36
C MET A 57 2.60 -10.34 -7.85
N ALA A 58 3.06 -9.10 -7.78
CA ALA A 58 2.29 -7.93 -8.20
C ALA A 58 1.80 -8.04 -9.65
N TYR A 59 2.65 -8.53 -10.56
CA TYR A 59 2.30 -8.75 -11.96
C TYR A 59 1.22 -9.82 -12.16
N HIS A 60 1.20 -10.85 -11.32
CA HIS A 60 0.26 -11.96 -11.48
C HIS A 60 -1.21 -11.50 -11.44
N TYR A 61 -1.50 -10.56 -10.57
CA TYR A 61 -2.83 -9.98 -10.45
C TYR A 61 -3.19 -9.12 -11.66
N HIS A 62 -2.25 -8.29 -12.15
CA HIS A 62 -2.47 -7.40 -13.29
C HIS A 62 -2.55 -8.15 -14.62
N ILE A 63 -1.75 -9.20 -14.79
CA ILE A 63 -1.78 -10.06 -16.00
C ILE A 63 -3.14 -10.78 -16.11
N LYS A 64 -3.76 -11.17 -15.00
CA LYS A 64 -5.09 -11.79 -15.00
C LYS A 64 -6.23 -10.80 -15.28
N ALA A 65 -5.99 -9.50 -15.15
CA ALA A 65 -6.96 -8.50 -15.56
C ALA A 65 -7.09 -8.49 -17.09
N LYS A 66 -8.32 -8.39 -17.61
CA LYS A 66 -8.56 -8.36 -19.07
C LYS A 66 -7.94 -7.16 -19.76
N GLU A 67 -7.71 -6.08 -19.03
CA GLU A 67 -7.05 -4.86 -19.49
C GLU A 67 -5.90 -4.52 -18.53
N PRO A 68 -4.73 -5.11 -18.72
CA PRO A 68 -3.56 -4.76 -17.91
C PRO A 68 -3.12 -3.33 -18.25
N LEU A 69 -3.11 -2.46 -17.24
CA LEU A 69 -2.62 -1.10 -17.38
C LEU A 69 -1.10 -1.09 -17.25
N PHE A 70 -0.39 -1.05 -18.36
CA PHE A 70 1.05 -0.93 -18.39
C PHE A 70 1.50 0.40 -18.99
N HIS A 71 2.53 0.98 -18.39
CA HIS A 71 3.28 2.07 -18.99
C HIS A 71 4.15 1.56 -20.15
N ASN A 72 4.57 2.45 -21.06
CA ASN A 72 5.38 2.08 -22.24
C ASN A 72 6.69 1.34 -21.92
N ASP A 73 7.19 1.48 -20.69
CA ASP A 73 8.38 0.79 -20.19
C ASP A 73 8.08 -0.55 -19.46
N GLY A 74 6.83 -1.03 -19.51
CA GLY A 74 6.39 -2.29 -18.92
C GLY A 74 6.03 -2.21 -17.43
N ARG A 75 6.10 -1.04 -16.77
CA ARG A 75 5.70 -0.87 -15.38
C ARG A 75 4.18 -0.81 -15.23
N LEU A 76 3.69 -1.28 -14.10
CA LEU A 76 2.28 -1.26 -13.76
C LEU A 76 1.80 0.18 -13.49
N LEU A 77 0.77 0.63 -14.21
CA LEU A 77 0.16 1.94 -13.97
C LEU A 77 -0.69 1.88 -12.69
N ASN A 78 -0.36 2.74 -11.74
CA ASN A 78 -1.14 2.89 -10.52
C ASN A 78 -1.03 4.33 -9.99
N HIS A 79 -1.99 5.15 -10.37
CA HIS A 79 -2.06 6.55 -9.95
C HIS A 79 -2.72 6.70 -8.57
N VAL A 80 -2.45 7.83 -7.91
CA VAL A 80 -3.12 8.18 -6.67
C VAL A 80 -4.63 8.35 -6.94
N PRO A 81 -5.49 7.67 -6.20
CA PRO A 81 -6.93 7.79 -6.41
C PRO A 81 -7.41 9.20 -6.05
N ILE A 82 -8.23 9.80 -6.91
CA ILE A 82 -8.82 11.13 -6.67
C ILE A 82 -9.80 11.05 -5.49
N LYS A 83 -10.60 9.98 -5.44
CA LYS A 83 -11.53 9.69 -4.34
C LYS A 83 -11.08 8.40 -3.64
N LEU A 84 -10.89 8.48 -2.31
CA LEU A 84 -10.51 7.30 -1.51
C LEU A 84 -11.66 6.31 -1.37
N PHE A 85 -12.87 6.83 -1.25
CA PHE A 85 -14.09 6.05 -1.07
C PHE A 85 -15.05 6.40 -2.21
N SER A 86 -15.36 5.41 -3.02
CA SER A 86 -16.33 5.53 -4.11
C SER A 86 -17.38 4.44 -3.99
N ASP A 87 -18.65 4.81 -4.10
CA ASP A 87 -19.72 3.84 -4.13
C ASP A 87 -19.67 3.07 -5.44
N THR A 88 -19.41 1.77 -5.35
CA THR A 88 -19.47 0.86 -6.49
C THR A 88 -20.54 -0.20 -6.23
N LYS A 89 -21.42 -0.41 -7.21
CA LYS A 89 -22.36 -1.53 -7.19
C LYS A 89 -21.66 -2.75 -7.80
N GLY A 90 -21.57 -3.84 -7.05
CA GLY A 90 -20.95 -5.08 -7.51
C GLY A 90 -21.04 -6.18 -6.46
N GLU A 91 -20.50 -7.35 -6.76
CA GLU A 91 -20.55 -8.51 -5.87
C GLU A 91 -19.74 -8.37 -4.57
N LYS A 92 -18.68 -7.55 -4.60
CA LYS A 92 -17.78 -7.36 -3.46
C LYS A 92 -18.13 -6.07 -2.73
N SER A 93 -18.45 -6.18 -1.43
CA SER A 93 -18.68 -5.01 -0.58
C SER A 93 -17.35 -4.38 -0.14
N PRO A 94 -17.04 -3.13 -0.52
CA PRO A 94 -15.82 -2.45 -0.08
C PRO A 94 -15.77 -2.24 1.44
N ALA A 95 -16.94 -1.96 2.05
CA ALA A 95 -17.03 -1.82 3.51
C ALA A 95 -16.70 -3.13 4.23
N LEU A 96 -17.23 -4.27 3.74
CA LEU A 96 -16.92 -5.58 4.31
C LEU A 96 -15.42 -5.91 4.16
N ALA A 97 -14.81 -5.59 3.01
CA ALA A 97 -13.38 -5.77 2.81
C ALA A 97 -12.56 -5.00 3.85
N SER A 98 -12.93 -3.75 4.14
CA SER A 98 -12.28 -2.95 5.18
C SER A 98 -12.45 -3.56 6.57
N VAL A 99 -13.68 -3.98 6.94
CA VAL A 99 -13.95 -4.61 8.24
C VAL A 99 -13.15 -5.91 8.40
N LEU A 100 -13.06 -6.74 7.38
CA LEU A 100 -12.22 -7.94 7.40
C LEU A 100 -10.75 -7.61 7.64
N SER A 101 -10.24 -6.53 7.04
CA SER A 101 -8.85 -6.08 7.26
C SER A 101 -8.62 -5.43 8.63
N ILE A 102 -9.69 -4.92 9.30
CA ILE A 102 -9.63 -4.48 10.70
C ILE A 102 -9.51 -5.71 11.62
N VAL A 103 -10.18 -6.81 11.31
CA VAL A 103 -10.09 -8.03 12.13
C VAL A 103 -8.73 -8.71 11.95
N ALA A 104 -8.28 -8.85 10.71
CA ALA A 104 -6.95 -9.37 10.40
C ALA A 104 -6.40 -8.72 9.12
N PRO A 105 -5.21 -8.09 9.18
CA PRO A 105 -4.58 -7.48 8.02
C PRO A 105 -4.51 -8.47 6.85
N GLY A 106 -4.88 -8.01 5.66
CA GLY A 106 -4.86 -8.82 4.45
C GLY A 106 -6.14 -9.61 4.14
N LEU A 107 -7.01 -9.92 5.12
CA LEU A 107 -8.24 -10.69 4.87
C LEU A 107 -9.18 -9.99 3.88
N GLY A 108 -9.32 -8.68 3.96
CA GLY A 108 -10.16 -7.93 3.02
C GLY A 108 -9.64 -8.01 1.58
N ARG A 109 -8.32 -8.11 1.39
CA ARG A 109 -7.74 -8.31 0.06
C ARG A 109 -7.98 -9.73 -0.45
N VAL A 110 -7.89 -10.73 0.42
CA VAL A 110 -8.26 -12.13 0.08
C VAL A 110 -9.73 -12.19 -0.36
N TYR A 111 -10.62 -11.51 0.38
CA TYR A 111 -12.04 -11.39 -0.01
C TYR A 111 -12.20 -10.72 -1.38
N ALA A 112 -11.37 -9.74 -1.72
CA ALA A 112 -11.37 -9.06 -3.02
C ALA A 112 -10.60 -9.83 -4.12
N ASN A 113 -10.31 -11.11 -3.94
CA ASN A 113 -9.56 -11.99 -4.87
C ASN A 113 -8.09 -11.57 -5.09
N ARG A 114 -7.49 -10.87 -4.11
CA ARG A 114 -6.09 -10.45 -4.13
C ARG A 114 -5.28 -11.16 -3.04
N THR A 115 -5.27 -12.48 -3.07
CA THR A 115 -4.70 -13.33 -2.01
C THR A 115 -3.23 -13.04 -1.75
N TRP A 116 -2.40 -12.89 -2.78
CA TRP A 116 -0.98 -12.61 -2.62
C TRP A 116 -0.72 -11.24 -1.98
N ASP A 117 -1.44 -10.22 -2.42
CA ASP A 117 -1.34 -8.89 -1.81
C ASP A 117 -1.79 -8.91 -0.34
N GLY A 118 -2.82 -9.70 -0.02
CA GLY A 118 -3.27 -9.91 1.36
C GLY A 118 -2.23 -10.62 2.22
N LEU A 119 -1.57 -11.65 1.69
CA LEU A 119 -0.51 -12.36 2.40
C LEU A 119 0.70 -11.46 2.67
N PHE A 120 1.16 -10.71 1.66
CA PHE A 120 2.28 -9.78 1.83
C PHE A 120 1.95 -8.63 2.76
N GLY A 121 0.70 -8.12 2.74
CA GLY A 121 0.22 -7.12 3.68
C GLY A 121 0.22 -7.63 5.12
N LEU A 122 -0.30 -8.84 5.35
CA LEU A 122 -0.25 -9.51 6.67
C LEU A 122 1.18 -9.65 7.17
N LEU A 123 2.09 -10.17 6.33
CA LEU A 123 3.50 -10.36 6.70
C LEU A 123 4.17 -9.02 7.03
N THR A 124 3.88 -7.97 6.28
CA THR A 124 4.44 -6.63 6.51
C THR A 124 3.98 -6.08 7.85
N VAL A 125 2.67 -6.09 8.13
CA VAL A 125 2.12 -5.62 9.39
C VAL A 125 2.64 -6.43 10.57
N ALA A 126 2.67 -7.77 10.45
CA ALA A 126 3.19 -8.65 11.49
C ALA A 126 4.67 -8.39 11.79
N THR A 127 5.48 -8.15 10.75
CA THR A 127 6.89 -7.82 10.89
C THR A 127 7.09 -6.50 11.63
N MET A 128 6.35 -5.44 11.25
CA MET A 128 6.42 -4.13 11.90
C MET A 128 5.95 -4.21 13.35
N ALA A 129 4.87 -4.94 13.62
CA ALA A 129 4.38 -5.18 14.98
C ALA A 129 5.41 -5.93 15.85
N ASN A 130 6.08 -6.94 15.30
CA ASN A 130 7.15 -7.66 16.00
C ASN A 130 8.35 -6.74 16.31
N LEU A 131 8.75 -5.89 15.36
CA LEU A 131 9.82 -4.90 15.58
C LEU A 131 9.43 -3.89 16.66
N THR A 132 8.16 -3.45 16.69
CA THR A 132 7.62 -2.59 17.75
C THR A 132 7.73 -3.27 19.11
N TYR A 133 7.27 -4.52 19.19
CA TYR A 133 7.33 -5.31 20.42
C TYR A 133 8.78 -5.50 20.92
N LYS A 134 9.70 -5.90 20.04
CA LYS A 134 11.12 -6.04 20.38
C LYS A 134 11.76 -4.73 20.83
N SER A 135 11.44 -3.62 20.18
CA SER A 135 11.96 -2.31 20.58
C SER A 135 11.46 -1.91 21.97
N HIS A 136 10.18 -2.22 22.26
CA HIS A 136 9.59 -1.97 23.56
C HIS A 136 10.24 -2.83 24.66
N THR A 137 10.41 -4.13 24.44
CA THR A 137 11.03 -5.04 25.41
C THR A 137 12.52 -4.73 25.66
N ASN A 138 13.21 -4.17 24.66
CA ASN A 138 14.61 -3.72 24.79
C ASN A 138 14.73 -2.29 25.36
N ASN A 139 13.62 -1.70 25.90
CA ASN A 139 13.60 -0.35 26.44
C ASN A 139 14.08 0.75 25.47
N SER A 140 13.94 0.53 24.15
CA SER A 140 14.27 1.52 23.13
C SER A 140 13.07 2.40 22.83
N SER A 141 12.93 3.53 23.52
CA SER A 141 11.81 4.46 23.31
C SER A 141 11.74 4.96 21.86
N THR A 142 12.88 5.33 21.28
CA THR A 142 12.94 5.78 19.87
C THR A 142 12.50 4.69 18.90
N GLY A 143 12.99 3.46 19.07
CA GLY A 143 12.58 2.32 18.25
C GLY A 143 11.09 2.02 18.36
N THR A 144 10.55 2.06 19.58
CA THR A 144 9.12 1.83 19.82
C THR A 144 8.24 2.86 19.12
N VAL A 145 8.59 4.13 19.15
CA VAL A 145 7.85 5.20 18.47
C VAL A 145 7.92 5.05 16.96
N ILE A 146 9.10 4.79 16.41
CA ILE A 146 9.29 4.64 14.95
C ILE A 146 8.53 3.41 14.43
N PHE A 147 8.78 2.24 14.99
CA PHE A 147 8.15 1.00 14.51
C PHE A 147 6.65 0.95 14.84
N GLY A 148 6.22 1.53 15.96
CA GLY A 148 4.81 1.69 16.29
C GLY A 148 4.07 2.57 15.28
N GLY A 149 4.66 3.70 14.92
CA GLY A 149 4.14 4.58 13.86
C GLY A 149 4.08 3.90 12.50
N LEU A 150 5.11 3.14 12.13
CA LEU A 150 5.11 2.34 10.88
C LEU A 150 4.03 1.26 10.93
N THR A 151 3.89 0.53 12.06
CA THR A 151 2.84 -0.48 12.22
C THR A 151 1.45 0.12 12.01
N ALA A 152 1.16 1.25 12.65
CA ALA A 152 -0.11 1.95 12.49
C ALA A 152 -0.33 2.39 11.02
N THR A 153 0.70 2.91 10.37
CA THR A 153 0.64 3.37 8.98
C THR A 153 0.37 2.23 8.00
N PHE A 154 1.08 1.10 8.13
CA PHE A 154 0.85 -0.09 7.29
C PHE A 154 -0.50 -0.72 7.58
N TYR A 155 -0.93 -0.75 8.83
CA TYR A 155 -2.25 -1.27 9.20
C TYR A 155 -3.40 -0.44 8.59
N LEU A 156 -3.31 0.88 8.66
CA LEU A 156 -4.26 1.78 7.98
C LEU A 156 -4.22 1.59 6.46
N GLY A 157 -3.03 1.41 5.90
CA GLY A 157 -2.84 1.10 4.49
C GLY A 157 -3.56 -0.18 4.07
N GLU A 158 -3.52 -1.23 4.91
CA GLU A 158 -4.25 -2.48 4.65
C GLU A 158 -5.77 -2.29 4.63
N ILE A 159 -6.32 -1.48 5.54
CA ILE A 159 -7.76 -1.21 5.60
C ILE A 159 -8.22 -0.46 4.35
N ILE A 160 -7.51 0.62 3.97
CA ILE A 160 -7.84 1.44 2.80
C ILE A 160 -7.60 0.64 1.52
N GLY A 161 -6.50 -0.09 1.44
CA GLY A 161 -6.16 -0.91 0.29
C GLY A 161 -7.12 -2.07 0.06
N ALA A 162 -7.68 -2.65 1.11
CA ALA A 162 -8.74 -3.66 1.00
C ALA A 162 -10.03 -3.07 0.43
N TYR A 163 -10.41 -1.85 0.87
CA TYR A 163 -11.54 -1.12 0.28
C TYR A 163 -11.34 -0.93 -1.23
N GLN A 164 -10.19 -0.38 -1.62
CA GLN A 164 -9.88 -0.13 -3.03
C GLN A 164 -9.79 -1.42 -3.85
N ALA A 165 -9.26 -2.50 -3.28
CA ALA A 165 -9.22 -3.80 -3.94
C ALA A 165 -10.62 -4.34 -4.26
N ALA A 166 -11.60 -4.15 -3.37
CA ALA A 166 -12.98 -4.55 -3.61
C ALA A 166 -13.66 -3.65 -4.66
N VAL A 167 -13.41 -2.34 -4.62
CA VAL A 167 -13.86 -1.39 -5.67
C VAL A 167 -13.31 -1.80 -7.04
N GLU A 168 -12.01 -2.07 -7.14
CA GLU A 168 -11.38 -2.52 -8.38
C GLU A 168 -11.93 -3.87 -8.85
N ALA A 169 -12.21 -4.81 -7.94
CA ALA A 169 -12.80 -6.10 -8.28
C ALA A 169 -14.20 -5.96 -8.90
N ASN A 170 -14.98 -4.98 -8.45
CA ASN A 170 -16.32 -4.70 -8.98
C ASN A 170 -16.28 -3.98 -10.34
N ASN A 171 -15.23 -3.22 -10.61
CA ASN A 171 -15.07 -2.46 -11.87
C ASN A 171 -14.46 -3.29 -13.01
N ARG A 172 -14.15 -4.57 -12.74
CA ARG A 172 -13.63 -5.48 -13.78
C ARG A 172 -14.78 -6.12 -14.54
N PRO A 173 -14.70 -6.12 -15.87
CA PRO A 173 -15.66 -6.83 -16.71
C PRO A 173 -15.57 -8.35 -16.54
#